data_40789573a66059a1838c209259853ba5
#
_entry.id   40789573a66059a1838c209259853ba5
#
_cell.length_a   1.000
_cell.length_b   1.000
_cell.length_c   1.000
_cell.angle_alpha   90.00
_cell.angle_beta   90.00
_cell.angle_gamma   90.00
#
_symmetry.space_group_name_H-M   'P 1'
#
loop_
_entity.id
_entity.type
_entity.pdbx_description
1 polymer ?
#
loop_
_entity_poly.entity_id
_entity_poly.type
_entity_poly.pdbx_seq_one_letter_code
_entity_poly.pdbx_strand_id
1 'polypeptide(L)'
;MKLFDSEMNIMEMIWDHEPVTAKELSLIAQDEIGWNKNTTYTMIKKAIEKGYVKREEPDFVCTSLISRAEVSKSETRGLIDRLFGGSKKALFSALLEDEELTADDLAELREMIEKR
;
A
#
# COMPACT_ATOMS: atom_id res chain seq x y z
N MET A 1 5.11 10.84 -0.40
CA MET A 1 4.03 10.27 0.43
C MET A 1 4.55 9.04 1.16
N LYS A 2 4.67 9.14 2.44
CA LYS A 2 5.16 8.03 3.26
C LYS A 2 4.05 7.49 4.15
N LEU A 3 3.76 6.21 4.03
CA LEU A 3 2.79 5.53 4.88
C LEU A 3 3.53 4.64 5.89
N PHE A 4 3.16 4.75 7.15
CA PHE A 4 3.63 3.83 8.17
C PHE A 4 2.90 2.50 8.03
N ASP A 5 3.43 1.43 8.61
CA ASP A 5 2.86 0.09 8.48
C ASP A 5 1.38 0.03 8.87
N SER A 6 1.00 0.68 9.97
CA SER A 6 -0.40 0.70 10.41
C SER A 6 -1.29 1.46 9.43
N GLU A 7 -0.76 2.52 8.81
CA GLU A 7 -1.49 3.27 7.77
C GLU A 7 -1.64 2.43 6.50
N MET A 8 -0.61 1.68 6.13
CA MET A 8 -0.70 0.75 5.01
C MET A 8 -1.76 -0.32 5.25
N ASN A 9 -1.81 -0.86 6.47
CA ASN A 9 -2.80 -1.87 6.83
C ASN A 9 -4.23 -1.37 6.63
N ILE A 10 -4.54 -0.16 7.10
CA ILE A 10 -5.89 0.38 6.93
C ILE A 10 -6.18 0.71 5.46
N MET A 11 -5.21 1.24 4.73
CA MET A 11 -5.39 1.54 3.31
C MET A 11 -5.60 0.28 2.48
N GLU A 12 -4.86 -0.80 2.76
CA GLU A 12 -5.05 -2.09 2.09
C GLU A 12 -6.48 -2.60 2.25
N MET A 13 -7.02 -2.53 3.47
CA MET A 13 -8.39 -2.96 3.74
C MET A 13 -9.42 -2.09 3.01
N ILE A 14 -9.18 -0.79 2.96
CA ILE A 14 -10.08 0.13 2.26
C ILE A 14 -10.05 -0.14 0.75
N TRP A 15 -8.87 -0.26 0.15
CA TRP A 15 -8.76 -0.56 -1.28
C TRP A 15 -9.44 -1.87 -1.65
N ASP A 16 -9.34 -2.88 -0.80
CA ASP A 16 -9.92 -4.20 -1.08
C ASP A 16 -11.45 -4.24 -0.93
N HIS A 17 -12.02 -3.35 -0.12
CA HIS A 17 -13.44 -3.40 0.24
C HIS A 17 -14.25 -2.15 -0.07
N GLU A 18 -13.63 -1.08 -0.58
CA GLU A 18 -14.33 0.18 -0.80
C GLU A 18 -15.47 0.08 -1.83
N PRO A 19 -16.56 0.82 -1.67
CA PRO A 19 -16.88 1.66 -0.50
C PRO A 19 -17.23 0.79 0.71
N VAL A 20 -16.76 1.16 1.88
CA VAL A 20 -16.88 0.33 3.08
C VAL A 20 -17.08 1.21 4.31
N THR A 21 -17.98 0.79 5.21
CA THR A 21 -18.23 1.56 6.44
C THR A 21 -17.11 1.34 7.45
N ALA A 22 -16.93 2.31 8.34
CA ALA A 22 -15.96 2.19 9.43
C ALA A 22 -16.27 0.97 10.32
N LYS A 23 -17.55 0.68 10.52
CA LYS A 23 -17.99 -0.49 11.28
C LYS A 23 -17.54 -1.79 10.61
N GLU A 24 -17.76 -1.91 9.30
CA GLU A 24 -17.31 -3.07 8.53
C GLU A 24 -15.78 -3.21 8.58
N LEU A 25 -15.07 -2.09 8.45
CA LEU A 25 -13.61 -2.09 8.56
C LEU A 25 -13.13 -2.58 9.92
N SER A 26 -13.82 -2.21 11.00
CA SER A 26 -13.45 -2.65 12.34
C SER A 26 -13.60 -4.16 12.50
N LEU A 27 -14.61 -4.74 11.86
CA LEU A 27 -14.82 -6.21 11.88
C LEU A 27 -13.74 -6.93 11.06
N ILE A 28 -13.42 -6.39 9.89
CA ILE A 28 -12.37 -6.92 9.01
C ILE A 28 -11.00 -6.86 9.73
N ALA A 29 -10.69 -5.73 10.33
CA ALA A 29 -9.41 -5.54 11.02
C ALA A 29 -9.27 -6.47 12.24
N GLN A 30 -10.35 -6.69 12.97
CA GLN A 30 -10.34 -7.61 14.09
C GLN A 30 -10.05 -9.04 13.63
N ASP A 31 -10.68 -9.45 12.54
CA ASP A 31 -10.52 -10.80 12.00
C ASP A 31 -9.14 -11.01 11.36
N GLU A 32 -8.70 -10.08 10.54
CA GLU A 32 -7.47 -10.23 9.75
C GLU A 32 -6.17 -9.90 10.50
N ILE A 33 -6.17 -8.87 11.32
CA ILE A 33 -4.95 -8.39 11.98
C ILE A 33 -5.08 -8.18 13.48
N GLY A 34 -6.21 -8.55 14.07
CA GLY A 34 -6.39 -8.51 15.51
C GLY A 34 -6.51 -7.11 16.12
N TRP A 35 -6.81 -6.11 15.34
CA TRP A 35 -7.04 -4.77 15.87
C TRP A 35 -8.38 -4.67 16.57
N ASN A 36 -8.41 -4.00 17.72
CA ASN A 36 -9.68 -3.70 18.36
C ASN A 36 -10.37 -2.53 17.65
N LYS A 37 -11.64 -2.31 17.97
CA LYS A 37 -12.45 -1.27 17.36
C LYS A 37 -11.83 0.12 17.49
N ASN A 38 -11.33 0.46 18.68
CA ASN A 38 -10.75 1.79 18.93
C ASN A 38 -9.52 2.05 18.07
N THR A 39 -8.65 1.06 17.94
CA THR A 39 -7.45 1.15 17.10
C THR A 39 -7.84 1.39 15.65
N THR A 40 -8.80 0.63 15.14
CA THR A 40 -9.26 0.76 13.75
C THR A 40 -9.83 2.16 13.49
N TYR A 41 -10.73 2.63 14.36
CA TYR A 41 -11.32 3.98 14.18
C TYR A 41 -10.25 5.07 14.26
N THR A 42 -9.28 4.93 15.15
CA THR A 42 -8.17 5.89 15.25
C THR A 42 -7.39 5.95 13.93
N MET A 43 -7.09 4.81 13.35
CA MET A 43 -6.34 4.76 12.09
C MET A 43 -7.14 5.30 10.91
N ILE A 44 -8.46 5.03 10.87
CA ILE A 44 -9.34 5.60 9.84
C ILE A 44 -9.33 7.13 9.94
N LYS A 45 -9.49 7.68 11.15
CA LYS A 45 -9.50 9.12 11.35
C LYS A 45 -8.18 9.77 10.95
N LYS A 46 -7.05 9.13 11.26
CA LYS A 46 -5.74 9.60 10.82
C LYS A 46 -5.63 9.65 9.30
N ALA A 47 -6.11 8.61 8.62
CA ALA A 47 -6.11 8.57 7.17
C ALA A 47 -6.96 9.68 6.56
N ILE A 48 -8.10 9.99 7.20
CA ILE A 48 -8.96 11.11 6.77
C ILE A 48 -8.24 12.44 6.95
N GLU A 49 -7.61 12.66 8.10
CA GLU A 49 -6.86 13.89 8.38
C GLU A 49 -5.73 14.12 7.40
N LYS A 50 -5.07 13.06 6.97
CA LYS A 50 -3.97 13.16 6.00
C LYS A 50 -4.44 13.30 4.55
N GLY A 51 -5.74 13.23 4.32
CA GLY A 51 -6.31 13.35 2.98
C GLY A 51 -6.24 12.08 2.15
N TYR A 52 -6.04 10.93 2.77
CA TYR A 52 -5.95 9.64 2.07
C TYR A 52 -7.31 8.97 1.91
N VAL A 53 -8.26 9.30 2.76
CA VAL A 53 -9.58 8.67 2.81
C VAL A 53 -10.66 9.74 2.90
N LYS A 54 -11.75 9.51 2.18
CA LYS A 54 -12.95 10.33 2.22
C LYS A 54 -14.00 9.64 3.07
N ARG A 55 -14.63 10.41 3.95
CA ARG A 55 -15.75 9.95 4.77
C ARG A 55 -17.05 10.50 4.23
N GLU A 56 -18.04 9.66 4.03
CA GLU A 56 -19.39 10.07 3.63
C GLU A 56 -20.42 9.59 4.64
N GLU A 57 -21.32 10.50 5.03
CA GLU A 57 -22.42 10.19 5.92
C GLU A 57 -23.63 9.71 5.08
N PRO A 58 -24.64 9.00 5.67
CA PRO A 58 -24.82 8.86 7.12
C PRO A 58 -23.99 7.75 7.79
N ASP A 59 -23.53 6.75 7.08
CA ASP A 59 -23.01 5.53 7.73
C ASP A 59 -21.48 5.47 7.89
N PHE A 60 -20.81 6.62 7.87
CA PHE A 60 -19.36 6.67 7.93
C PHE A 60 -18.75 5.76 6.85
N VAL A 61 -19.13 6.01 5.60
CA VAL A 61 -18.61 5.25 4.46
C VAL A 61 -17.25 5.78 4.05
N CYS A 62 -16.29 4.88 3.94
CA CYS A 62 -14.89 5.22 3.60
C CYS A 62 -14.59 4.85 2.15
N THR A 63 -13.97 5.79 1.44
CA THR A 63 -13.43 5.56 0.11
C THR A 63 -12.05 6.19 0.02
N SER A 64 -11.16 5.58 -0.75
CA SER A 64 -9.80 6.08 -0.88
C SER A 64 -9.75 7.32 -1.78
N LEU A 65 -8.88 8.26 -1.42
CA LEU A 65 -8.55 9.44 -2.22
C LEU A 65 -7.20 9.28 -2.93
N ILE A 66 -6.45 8.26 -2.54
CA ILE A 66 -5.17 7.90 -3.17
C ILE A 66 -5.25 6.46 -3.64
N SER A 67 -4.61 6.15 -4.75
CA SER A 67 -4.62 4.79 -5.30
C SER A 67 -3.46 3.95 -4.74
N ARG A 68 -3.65 2.62 -4.76
CA ARG A 68 -2.57 1.69 -4.42
C ARG A 68 -1.36 1.92 -5.34
N ALA A 69 -1.60 2.18 -6.63
CA ALA A 69 -0.54 2.44 -7.59
C ALA A 69 0.26 3.69 -7.25
N GLU A 70 -0.42 4.78 -6.84
CA GLU A 70 0.24 6.01 -6.43
C GLU A 70 1.16 5.78 -5.22
N VAL A 71 0.66 5.06 -4.23
CA VAL A 71 1.43 4.74 -3.01
C VAL A 71 2.62 3.86 -3.36
N SER A 72 2.42 2.81 -4.15
CA SER A 72 3.49 1.89 -4.57
C SER A 72 4.60 2.63 -5.30
N LYS A 73 4.23 3.53 -6.20
CA LYS A 73 5.19 4.33 -6.97
C LYS A 73 5.99 5.25 -6.05
N SER A 74 5.31 5.92 -5.12
CA SER A 74 5.94 6.83 -4.16
C SER A 74 6.88 6.07 -3.21
N GLU A 75 6.43 4.94 -2.67
CA GLU A 75 7.23 4.13 -1.76
C GLU A 75 8.45 3.53 -2.46
N THR A 76 8.29 3.10 -3.70
CA THR A 76 9.40 2.58 -4.50
C THR A 76 10.47 3.66 -4.71
N ARG A 77 10.05 4.86 -5.06
CA ARG A 77 10.98 5.99 -5.23
C ARG A 77 11.72 6.30 -3.93
N GLY A 78 11.00 6.32 -2.81
CA GLY A 78 11.61 6.55 -1.49
C GLY A 78 12.64 5.49 -1.13
N LEU A 79 12.35 4.23 -1.44
CA LEU A 79 13.26 3.13 -1.21
C LEU A 79 14.55 3.27 -2.05
N ILE A 80 14.39 3.62 -3.32
CA ILE A 80 15.53 3.84 -4.22
C ILE A 80 16.41 4.98 -3.70
N ASP A 81 15.80 6.07 -3.26
CA ASP A 81 16.53 7.21 -2.74
C ASP A 81 17.28 6.89 -1.45
N ARG A 82 16.63 6.18 -0.51
CA ARG A 82 17.22 5.87 0.80
C ARG A 82 18.31 4.80 0.74
N LEU A 83 18.06 3.74 -0.02
CA LEU A 83 18.91 2.54 0.01
C LEU A 83 19.87 2.44 -1.17
N PHE A 84 19.56 3.10 -2.28
CA PHE A 84 20.33 2.99 -3.51
C PHE A 84 20.80 4.33 -4.06
N GLY A 85 20.77 5.37 -3.23
CA GLY A 85 21.26 6.69 -3.62
C GLY A 85 20.63 7.26 -4.87
N GLY A 86 19.36 6.91 -5.12
CA GLY A 86 18.63 7.37 -6.30
C GLY A 86 18.88 6.52 -7.55
N SER A 87 19.67 5.46 -7.46
CA SER A 87 20.02 4.62 -8.62
C SER A 87 19.02 3.48 -8.81
N LYS A 88 18.18 3.60 -9.83
CA LYS A 88 17.27 2.52 -10.24
C LYS A 88 18.04 1.28 -10.70
N LYS A 89 19.18 1.50 -11.33
CA LYS A 89 20.04 0.42 -11.81
C LYS A 89 20.59 -0.39 -10.63
N ALA A 90 20.96 0.27 -9.53
CA ALA A 90 21.43 -0.41 -8.32
C ALA A 90 20.32 -1.27 -7.72
N LEU A 91 19.07 -0.80 -7.72
CA LEU A 91 17.93 -1.59 -7.27
C LEU A 91 17.76 -2.84 -8.13
N PHE A 92 17.80 -2.70 -9.46
CA PHE A 92 17.68 -3.84 -10.37
C PHE A 92 18.82 -4.84 -10.18
N SER A 93 20.04 -4.35 -9.97
CA SER A 93 21.18 -5.20 -9.69
C SER A 93 20.98 -6.04 -8.43
N ALA A 94 20.47 -5.40 -7.37
CA ALA A 94 20.17 -6.09 -6.11
C ALA A 94 19.12 -7.18 -6.31
N LEU A 95 18.08 -6.90 -7.10
CA LEU A 95 17.01 -7.86 -7.39
C LEU A 95 17.54 -9.06 -8.18
N LEU A 96 18.45 -8.81 -9.12
CA LEU A 96 19.03 -9.88 -9.96
C LEU A 96 19.97 -10.80 -9.17
N GLU A 97 20.50 -10.34 -8.05
CA GLU A 97 21.33 -11.15 -7.17
C GLU A 97 20.52 -12.07 -6.26
N ASP A 98 19.20 -11.89 -6.21
CA ASP A 98 18.31 -12.71 -5.39
C ASP A 98 18.22 -14.13 -5.97
N GLU A 99 18.64 -15.11 -5.18
CA GLU A 99 18.64 -16.52 -5.58
C GLU A 99 17.22 -17.09 -5.76
N GLU A 100 16.20 -16.43 -5.25
CA GLU A 100 14.81 -16.86 -5.39
C GLU A 100 14.21 -16.52 -6.76
N LEU A 101 14.88 -15.65 -7.54
CA LEU A 101 14.41 -15.35 -8.88
C LEU A 101 14.65 -16.55 -9.80
N THR A 102 13.58 -17.06 -10.37
CA THR A 102 13.63 -18.19 -11.28
C THR A 102 13.99 -17.77 -12.70
N ALA A 103 14.35 -18.73 -13.56
CA ALA A 103 14.58 -18.45 -14.96
C ALA A 103 13.32 -17.89 -15.63
N ASP A 104 12.14 -18.34 -15.24
CA ASP A 104 10.86 -17.84 -15.75
C ASP A 104 10.63 -16.39 -15.33
N ASP A 105 10.94 -16.04 -14.07
CA ASP A 105 10.84 -14.67 -13.58
C ASP A 105 11.74 -13.73 -14.40
N LEU A 106 12.98 -14.15 -14.65
CA LEU A 106 13.94 -13.37 -15.44
C LEU A 106 13.48 -13.18 -16.88
N ALA A 107 12.90 -14.22 -17.47
CA ALA A 107 12.36 -14.14 -18.83
C ALA A 107 11.19 -13.16 -18.91
N GLU A 108 10.30 -13.17 -17.92
CA GLU A 108 9.18 -12.23 -17.84
C GLU A 108 9.66 -10.79 -17.67
N LEU A 109 10.64 -10.57 -16.82
CA LEU A 109 11.23 -9.24 -16.60
C LEU A 109 11.89 -8.73 -17.89
N ARG A 110 12.61 -9.59 -18.59
CA ARG A 110 13.23 -9.24 -19.85
C ARG A 110 12.18 -8.83 -20.88
N GLU A 111 11.09 -9.57 -20.97
CA GLU A 111 9.98 -9.24 -21.87
C GLU A 111 9.38 -7.89 -21.56
N MET A 112 9.16 -7.58 -20.28
CA MET A 112 8.66 -6.27 -19.84
C MET A 112 9.57 -5.14 -20.31
N ILE A 113 10.88 -5.32 -20.20
CA ILE A 113 11.88 -4.31 -20.62
C ILE A 113 11.83 -4.11 -22.12
N GLU A 114 11.77 -5.18 -22.88
CA GLU A 114 11.78 -5.15 -24.35
C GLU A 114 10.51 -4.53 -24.94
N LYS A 115 9.39 -4.60 -24.24
CA LYS A 115 8.11 -4.04 -24.70
C LYS A 115 7.91 -2.54 -24.41
N ARG A 116 8.83 -1.92 -23.76
CA ARG A 116 8.73 -0.48 -23.43
C ARG A 116 8.92 0.39 -24.65
#